data_66a3eadd10dae765e06b42b01cd3d0f7
#
_entry.id   66a3eadd10dae765e06b42b01cd3d0f7
#
_cell.length_a   1.000
_cell.length_b   1.000
_cell.length_c   1.000
_cell.angle_alpha   90.00
_cell.angle_beta   90.00
_cell.angle_gamma   90.00
#
_symmetry.space_group_name_H-M   'P 1'
#
loop_
_entity.id
_entity.type
_entity.pdbx_description
1 polymer ?
#
loop_
_entity_poly.entity_id
_entity_poly.type
_entity_poly.pdbx_seq_one_letter_code
_entity_poly.pdbx_strand_id
1 'polypeptide(L)'
;MSNKNVKICMNSMFANEAHVVERMLESCYKYIDYWVVQVNGSTDGTKDIVQRFFEEKGIPGFIYETDWKGFGYNRDHTLQACLNADHGCDWILRMDADEQLVVDDDFDWSLFDDLSIQSFNITAQDPGGIYYRTWMWNAKLPWYFQHDVKHEVISLRGAGPEDNNFQMVNLPRGFRHVITNDGMTWSTNFKFLRDALELEADQVCSGKIKENDYHLFYIGKSYADTYADPNFPFGKSHSDEYARRTIYYLEHYVQRGYPNYLDHKQPPKWDEMAYFSIVLIGSAHRFMGNIEFAMERLIESEWYCPFRNEHLVFLAEIYEQLGDYEKMYETTLRLVDPERKNPFPDWYFLIFTNAYHDTGDYVWVLHERAKTHMGLGEPVTTHGSFPGVV
;
A
#
# COMPACT_ATOMS: atom_id res chain seq x y z
N MET A 1 -24.24 -19.41 -8.88
CA MET A 1 -24.33 -18.09 -9.54
C MET A 1 -24.59 -17.09 -8.42
N SER A 2 -23.86 -16.01 -8.36
CA SER A 2 -24.09 -14.96 -7.35
C SER A 2 -25.49 -14.37 -7.54
N ASN A 3 -26.27 -14.26 -6.47
CA ASN A 3 -27.60 -13.60 -6.47
C ASN A 3 -27.48 -12.07 -6.52
N LYS A 4 -26.58 -11.54 -7.39
CA LYS A 4 -26.42 -10.10 -7.53
C LYS A 4 -27.42 -9.52 -8.54
N ASN A 5 -28.02 -8.38 -8.20
CA ASN A 5 -28.92 -7.64 -9.09
C ASN A 5 -28.17 -6.61 -9.96
N VAL A 6 -26.92 -6.32 -9.61
CA VAL A 6 -26.07 -5.31 -10.25
C VAL A 6 -25.09 -5.94 -11.24
N LYS A 7 -24.63 -5.15 -12.19
CA LYS A 7 -23.60 -5.53 -13.15
C LYS A 7 -22.27 -4.88 -12.82
N ILE A 8 -21.19 -5.64 -12.92
CA ILE A 8 -19.83 -5.21 -12.57
C ILE A 8 -18.93 -5.30 -13.81
N CYS A 9 -18.23 -4.21 -14.11
CA CYS A 9 -17.19 -4.17 -15.13
C CYS A 9 -15.81 -4.29 -14.47
N MET A 10 -15.01 -5.26 -14.88
CA MET A 10 -13.61 -5.33 -14.48
C MET A 10 -12.80 -4.31 -15.30
N ASN A 11 -11.96 -3.53 -14.62
CA ASN A 11 -11.04 -2.58 -15.23
C ASN A 11 -9.61 -2.86 -14.78
N SER A 12 -8.74 -3.19 -15.71
CA SER A 12 -7.38 -3.66 -15.41
C SER A 12 -6.35 -3.14 -16.40
N MET A 13 -5.09 -3.12 -15.95
CA MET A 13 -3.94 -2.72 -16.74
C MET A 13 -2.81 -3.72 -16.51
N PHE A 14 -2.27 -4.30 -17.57
CA PHE A 14 -1.24 -5.35 -17.49
C PHE A 14 0.00 -5.05 -18.33
N ALA A 15 1.14 -5.55 -17.86
CA ALA A 15 2.41 -5.54 -18.59
C ALA A 15 3.25 -6.76 -18.21
N ASN A 16 3.37 -7.76 -19.12
CA ASN A 16 4.13 -8.99 -18.90
C ASN A 16 3.69 -9.80 -17.67
N GLU A 17 2.40 -10.12 -17.59
CA GLU A 17 1.78 -10.84 -16.47
C GLU A 17 1.26 -12.24 -16.86
N ALA A 18 1.78 -12.83 -17.96
CA ALA A 18 1.31 -14.13 -18.47
C ALA A 18 1.36 -15.26 -17.44
N HIS A 19 2.31 -15.18 -16.48
CA HIS A 19 2.52 -16.20 -15.47
C HIS A 19 1.50 -16.17 -14.31
N VAL A 20 0.76 -15.07 -14.11
CA VAL A 20 -0.18 -14.90 -12.99
C VAL A 20 -1.59 -14.47 -13.42
N VAL A 21 -1.75 -13.87 -14.61
CA VAL A 21 -3.01 -13.24 -15.01
C VAL A 21 -4.19 -14.22 -15.07
N GLU A 22 -3.97 -15.46 -15.50
CA GLU A 22 -5.05 -16.46 -15.57
C GLU A 22 -5.61 -16.83 -14.20
N ARG A 23 -4.74 -16.91 -13.17
CA ARG A 23 -5.14 -17.13 -11.79
C ARG A 23 -6.04 -15.99 -11.27
N MET A 24 -5.67 -14.74 -11.57
CA MET A 24 -6.48 -13.58 -11.22
C MET A 24 -7.86 -13.66 -11.91
N LEU A 25 -7.88 -13.90 -13.22
CA LEU A 25 -9.11 -14.01 -14.00
C LEU A 25 -10.05 -15.11 -13.48
N GLU A 26 -9.50 -16.29 -13.16
CA GLU A 26 -10.29 -17.40 -12.57
C GLU A 26 -10.89 -17.03 -11.21
N SER A 27 -10.26 -16.15 -10.45
CA SER A 27 -10.80 -15.71 -9.16
C SER A 27 -12.01 -14.79 -9.28
N CYS A 28 -12.09 -13.98 -10.33
CA CYS A 28 -13.08 -12.90 -10.43
C CYS A 28 -14.16 -13.09 -11.51
N TYR A 29 -13.94 -13.93 -12.56
CA TYR A 29 -14.84 -14.01 -13.72
C TYR A 29 -16.31 -14.29 -13.37
N LYS A 30 -16.59 -15.02 -12.31
CA LYS A 30 -17.95 -15.37 -11.86
C LYS A 30 -18.76 -14.16 -11.40
N TYR A 31 -18.08 -13.07 -11.10
CA TYR A 31 -18.66 -11.89 -10.48
C TYR A 31 -18.72 -10.70 -11.43
N ILE A 32 -18.09 -10.77 -12.60
CA ILE A 32 -18.05 -9.70 -13.60
C ILE A 32 -18.96 -9.97 -14.78
N ASP A 33 -19.52 -8.94 -15.37
CA ASP A 33 -20.44 -8.97 -16.50
C ASP A 33 -19.85 -8.36 -17.76
N TYR A 34 -18.79 -7.56 -17.59
CA TYR A 34 -18.04 -6.92 -18.66
C TYR A 34 -16.58 -6.71 -18.23
N TRP A 35 -15.69 -6.54 -19.18
CA TRP A 35 -14.29 -6.27 -18.87
C TRP A 35 -13.65 -5.30 -19.86
N VAL A 36 -12.75 -4.45 -19.35
CA VAL A 36 -11.93 -3.52 -20.14
C VAL A 36 -10.50 -3.64 -19.64
N VAL A 37 -9.61 -4.07 -20.50
CA VAL A 37 -8.20 -4.30 -20.18
C VAL A 37 -7.31 -3.50 -21.11
N GLN A 38 -6.38 -2.76 -20.53
CA GLN A 38 -5.27 -2.12 -21.22
C GLN A 38 -4.00 -2.94 -21.05
N VAL A 39 -3.28 -3.16 -22.14
CA VAL A 39 -1.97 -3.81 -22.13
C VAL A 39 -0.91 -2.81 -22.57
N ASN A 40 0.18 -2.76 -21.79
CA ASN A 40 1.26 -1.81 -22.00
C ASN A 40 2.56 -2.55 -22.39
N GLY A 41 2.73 -2.78 -23.69
CA GLY A 41 3.94 -3.34 -24.26
C GLY A 41 4.29 -4.75 -23.80
N SER A 42 3.30 -5.60 -23.50
CA SER A 42 3.54 -7.01 -23.15
C SER A 42 4.08 -7.80 -24.33
N THR A 43 5.09 -8.61 -24.06
CA THR A 43 5.76 -9.48 -25.05
C THR A 43 5.67 -10.98 -24.72
N ASP A 44 5.02 -11.31 -23.61
CA ASP A 44 4.97 -12.67 -23.01
C ASP A 44 3.67 -13.44 -23.27
N GLY A 45 2.76 -12.89 -24.10
CA GLY A 45 1.46 -13.52 -24.38
C GLY A 45 0.33 -13.14 -23.42
N THR A 46 0.54 -12.22 -22.47
CA THR A 46 -0.50 -11.74 -21.53
C THR A 46 -1.80 -11.38 -22.26
N LYS A 47 -1.73 -10.64 -23.36
CA LYS A 47 -2.90 -10.21 -24.13
C LYS A 47 -3.72 -11.38 -24.65
N ASP A 48 -3.04 -12.37 -25.24
CA ASP A 48 -3.71 -13.53 -25.85
C ASP A 48 -4.37 -14.41 -24.78
N ILE A 49 -3.75 -14.52 -23.61
CA ILE A 49 -4.32 -15.24 -22.46
C ILE A 49 -5.62 -14.58 -22.00
N VAL A 50 -5.61 -13.27 -21.79
CA VAL A 50 -6.79 -12.51 -21.33
C VAL A 50 -7.93 -12.61 -22.35
N GLN A 51 -7.64 -12.39 -23.62
CA GLN A 51 -8.65 -12.44 -24.69
C GLN A 51 -9.28 -13.83 -24.79
N ARG A 52 -8.46 -14.88 -24.92
CA ARG A 52 -8.92 -16.26 -24.97
C ARG A 52 -9.77 -16.63 -23.75
N PHE A 53 -9.33 -16.27 -22.56
CA PHE A 53 -10.04 -16.57 -21.31
C PHE A 53 -11.48 -16.05 -21.34
N PHE A 54 -11.68 -14.79 -21.67
CA PHE A 54 -13.01 -14.20 -21.68
C PHE A 54 -13.89 -14.66 -22.86
N GLU A 55 -13.28 -14.97 -24.00
CA GLU A 55 -13.97 -15.61 -25.11
C GLU A 55 -14.51 -16.98 -24.70
N GLU A 56 -13.70 -17.81 -24.03
CA GLU A 56 -14.11 -19.12 -23.51
C GLU A 56 -15.21 -19.04 -22.43
N LYS A 57 -15.16 -18.01 -21.58
CA LYS A 57 -16.20 -17.80 -20.55
C LYS A 57 -17.44 -17.10 -21.10
N GLY A 58 -17.41 -16.59 -22.33
CA GLY A 58 -18.53 -15.89 -22.97
C GLY A 58 -18.86 -14.53 -22.30
N ILE A 59 -17.90 -13.87 -21.66
CA ILE A 59 -18.09 -12.57 -21.02
C ILE A 59 -17.66 -11.48 -22.01
N PRO A 60 -18.55 -10.53 -22.34
CA PRO A 60 -18.24 -9.46 -23.29
C PRO A 60 -17.24 -8.45 -22.69
N GLY A 61 -16.42 -7.86 -23.55
CA GLY A 61 -15.45 -6.85 -23.18
C GLY A 61 -14.45 -6.62 -24.30
N PHE A 62 -13.41 -5.88 -24.02
CA PHE A 62 -12.33 -5.65 -24.98
C PHE A 62 -10.98 -5.41 -24.32
N ILE A 63 -9.95 -5.72 -25.08
CA ILE A 63 -8.56 -5.47 -24.74
C ILE A 63 -7.92 -4.59 -25.83
N TYR A 64 -7.06 -3.66 -25.40
CA TYR A 64 -6.34 -2.77 -26.32
C TYR A 64 -4.93 -2.47 -25.81
N GLU A 65 -4.09 -2.02 -26.70
CA GLU A 65 -2.71 -1.71 -26.42
C GLU A 65 -2.46 -0.20 -26.45
N THR A 66 -1.61 0.29 -25.56
CA THR A 66 -1.14 1.68 -25.54
C THR A 66 0.32 1.75 -25.12
N ASP A 67 0.98 2.83 -25.50
CA ASP A 67 2.29 3.17 -24.97
C ASP A 67 2.20 3.49 -23.49
N TRP A 68 3.24 3.12 -22.76
CA TRP A 68 3.38 3.50 -21.37
C TRP A 68 3.71 4.98 -21.23
N LYS A 69 2.91 5.71 -20.46
CA LYS A 69 3.11 7.15 -20.17
C LYS A 69 3.09 7.49 -18.68
N GLY A 70 3.21 6.49 -17.82
CA GLY A 70 3.11 6.61 -16.37
C GLY A 70 1.82 6.00 -15.81
N PHE A 71 1.83 5.69 -14.51
CA PHE A 71 0.72 4.98 -13.87
C PHE A 71 -0.57 5.78 -13.90
N GLY A 72 -0.55 7.04 -13.45
CA GLY A 72 -1.76 7.87 -13.42
C GLY A 72 -2.37 8.06 -14.78
N TYR A 73 -1.55 8.37 -15.81
CA TYR A 73 -2.03 8.50 -17.18
C TYR A 73 -2.70 7.20 -17.70
N ASN A 74 -2.03 6.07 -17.55
CA ASN A 74 -2.54 4.82 -18.10
C ASN A 74 -3.73 4.28 -17.30
N ARG A 75 -3.76 4.50 -15.99
CA ARG A 75 -4.93 4.20 -15.15
C ARG A 75 -6.13 5.06 -15.53
N ASP A 76 -5.93 6.38 -15.72
CA ASP A 76 -7.02 7.24 -16.19
C ASP A 76 -7.49 6.83 -17.58
N HIS A 77 -6.56 6.55 -18.48
CA HIS A 77 -6.89 6.14 -19.83
C HIS A 77 -7.75 4.86 -19.87
N THR A 78 -7.40 3.83 -19.07
CA THR A 78 -8.20 2.60 -19.02
C THR A 78 -9.53 2.81 -18.31
N LEU A 79 -9.57 3.66 -17.27
CA LEU A 79 -10.81 4.03 -16.61
C LEU A 79 -11.75 4.77 -17.55
N GLN A 80 -11.26 5.78 -18.31
CA GLN A 80 -12.05 6.50 -19.29
C GLN A 80 -12.55 5.58 -20.43
N ALA A 81 -11.73 4.62 -20.87
CA ALA A 81 -12.16 3.61 -21.84
C ALA A 81 -13.32 2.75 -21.29
N CYS A 82 -13.26 2.41 -20.00
CA CYS A 82 -14.34 1.70 -19.32
C CYS A 82 -15.60 2.58 -19.20
N LEU A 83 -15.47 3.80 -18.68
CA LEU A 83 -16.61 4.71 -18.49
C LEU A 83 -17.33 5.07 -19.81
N ASN A 84 -16.60 5.12 -20.92
CA ASN A 84 -17.15 5.46 -22.24
C ASN A 84 -17.68 4.23 -23.00
N ALA A 85 -17.48 3.01 -22.51
CA ALA A 85 -18.00 1.81 -23.12
C ALA A 85 -19.49 1.62 -22.78
N ASP A 86 -20.29 1.23 -23.77
CA ASP A 86 -21.74 0.96 -23.57
C ASP A 86 -21.94 -0.47 -22.99
N HIS A 87 -21.51 -0.67 -21.76
CA HIS A 87 -21.59 -1.98 -21.08
C HIS A 87 -22.76 -2.13 -20.11
N GLY A 88 -23.45 -1.04 -19.79
CA GLY A 88 -24.59 -1.04 -18.87
C GLY A 88 -24.28 -1.54 -17.45
N CYS A 89 -23.01 -1.55 -17.02
CA CYS A 89 -22.64 -1.93 -15.67
C CYS A 89 -22.93 -0.80 -14.67
N ASP A 90 -23.13 -1.18 -13.43
CA ASP A 90 -23.40 -0.29 -12.30
C ASP A 90 -22.12 0.06 -11.56
N TRP A 91 -21.20 -0.91 -11.49
CA TRP A 91 -19.93 -0.79 -10.78
C TRP A 91 -18.74 -1.11 -11.65
N ILE A 92 -17.63 -0.43 -11.38
CA ILE A 92 -16.31 -0.73 -11.94
C ILE A 92 -15.47 -1.33 -10.84
N LEU A 93 -14.93 -2.52 -11.04
CA LEU A 93 -14.01 -3.20 -10.13
C LEU A 93 -12.61 -3.20 -10.74
N ARG A 94 -11.64 -2.61 -10.03
CA ARG A 94 -10.22 -2.70 -10.40
C ARG A 94 -9.64 -4.02 -9.91
N MET A 95 -8.84 -4.65 -10.77
CA MET A 95 -8.02 -5.82 -10.44
C MET A 95 -6.61 -5.63 -10.98
N ASP A 96 -5.60 -5.91 -10.18
CA ASP A 96 -4.22 -6.05 -10.64
C ASP A 96 -3.87 -7.54 -10.84
N ALA A 97 -2.88 -7.86 -11.67
CA ALA A 97 -2.65 -9.24 -12.12
C ALA A 97 -2.19 -10.20 -11.01
N ASP A 98 -1.53 -9.67 -9.98
CA ASP A 98 -1.03 -10.40 -8.81
C ASP A 98 -2.07 -10.51 -7.67
N GLU A 99 -3.33 -10.24 -7.97
CA GLU A 99 -4.44 -10.30 -7.01
C GLU A 99 -5.37 -11.46 -7.28
N GLN A 100 -6.07 -11.88 -6.25
CA GLN A 100 -7.19 -12.80 -6.34
C GLN A 100 -8.39 -12.19 -5.60
N LEU A 101 -9.54 -12.16 -6.26
CA LEU A 101 -10.79 -11.81 -5.60
C LEU A 101 -11.31 -13.00 -4.80
N VAL A 102 -11.49 -12.82 -3.52
CA VAL A 102 -12.11 -13.81 -2.64
C VAL A 102 -13.44 -13.25 -2.15
N VAL A 103 -14.50 -14.00 -2.39
CA VAL A 103 -15.85 -13.66 -1.94
C VAL A 103 -16.37 -14.84 -1.12
N ASP A 104 -16.71 -14.57 0.13
CA ASP A 104 -17.24 -15.59 1.03
C ASP A 104 -18.67 -15.99 0.59
N ASP A 105 -19.05 -17.23 0.87
CA ASP A 105 -20.33 -17.80 0.39
C ASP A 105 -21.56 -17.07 0.93
N ASP A 106 -21.45 -16.45 2.10
CA ASP A 106 -22.48 -15.69 2.79
C ASP A 106 -22.41 -14.17 2.56
N PHE A 107 -21.60 -13.72 1.59
CA PHE A 107 -21.49 -12.31 1.28
C PHE A 107 -22.81 -11.72 0.80
N ASP A 108 -23.22 -10.61 1.42
CA ASP A 108 -24.46 -9.91 1.09
C ASP A 108 -24.31 -9.04 -0.15
N TRP A 109 -24.72 -9.55 -1.30
CA TRP A 109 -24.67 -8.85 -2.58
C TRP A 109 -25.60 -7.63 -2.66
N SER A 110 -26.62 -7.53 -1.78
CA SER A 110 -27.52 -6.38 -1.76
C SER A 110 -26.83 -5.07 -1.37
N LEU A 111 -25.64 -5.13 -0.80
CA LEU A 111 -24.82 -3.95 -0.51
C LEU A 111 -24.50 -3.13 -1.78
N PHE A 112 -24.48 -3.77 -2.94
CA PHE A 112 -24.23 -3.10 -4.23
C PHE A 112 -25.50 -2.52 -4.88
N ASP A 113 -26.69 -2.79 -4.36
CA ASP A 113 -27.96 -2.30 -4.91
C ASP A 113 -28.17 -0.80 -4.64
N ASP A 114 -27.47 -0.25 -3.62
CA ASP A 114 -27.55 1.17 -3.30
C ASP A 114 -26.63 2.01 -4.19
N LEU A 115 -27.15 2.45 -5.32
CA LEU A 115 -26.42 3.29 -6.27
C LEU A 115 -26.26 4.77 -5.81
N SER A 116 -26.71 5.13 -4.61
CA SER A 116 -26.37 6.43 -4.01
C SER A 116 -24.93 6.43 -3.45
N ILE A 117 -24.37 5.26 -3.19
CA ILE A 117 -22.95 5.08 -2.79
C ILE A 117 -22.07 5.40 -4.00
N GLN A 118 -21.04 6.20 -3.78
CA GLN A 118 -20.13 6.61 -4.83
C GLN A 118 -19.01 5.59 -5.05
N SER A 119 -18.43 5.07 -3.98
CA SER A 119 -17.37 4.08 -4.06
C SER A 119 -17.35 3.14 -2.86
N PHE A 120 -16.73 1.98 -3.05
CA PHE A 120 -16.42 1.06 -1.97
C PHE A 120 -14.93 0.91 -1.78
N ASN A 121 -14.53 0.88 -0.51
CA ASN A 121 -13.23 0.38 -0.11
C ASN A 121 -13.27 -1.14 0.03
N ILE A 122 -12.38 -1.81 -0.65
CA ILE A 122 -12.23 -3.27 -0.60
C ILE A 122 -11.05 -3.59 0.31
N THR A 123 -11.20 -4.59 1.16
CA THR A 123 -10.10 -5.15 1.93
C THR A 123 -9.06 -5.73 0.99
N ALA A 124 -7.81 -5.28 1.11
CA ALA A 124 -6.65 -5.88 0.48
C ALA A 124 -5.83 -6.60 1.56
N GLN A 125 -5.52 -7.85 1.31
CA GLN A 125 -4.70 -8.69 2.18
C GLN A 125 -3.43 -9.09 1.42
N ASP A 126 -2.29 -8.69 1.92
CA ASP A 126 -0.98 -9.10 1.41
C ASP A 126 -0.14 -9.75 2.53
N PRO A 127 1.04 -10.29 2.24
CA PRO A 127 1.92 -10.86 3.25
C PRO A 127 2.34 -9.88 4.36
N GLY A 128 2.24 -8.57 4.11
CA GLY A 128 2.58 -7.52 5.06
C GLY A 128 1.40 -7.07 5.93
N GLY A 129 0.16 -7.43 5.58
CA GLY A 129 -1.00 -7.05 6.39
C GLY A 129 -2.33 -6.92 5.65
N ILE A 130 -3.27 -6.29 6.33
CA ILE A 130 -4.63 -6.07 5.83
C ILE A 130 -4.90 -4.56 5.83
N TYR A 131 -5.38 -4.04 4.70
CA TYR A 131 -5.71 -2.63 4.54
C TYR A 131 -6.86 -2.44 3.56
N TYR A 132 -7.40 -1.23 3.48
CA TYR A 132 -8.46 -0.91 2.54
C TYR A 132 -7.92 -0.18 1.31
N ARG A 133 -8.53 -0.46 0.14
CA ARG A 133 -8.29 0.27 -1.12
C ARG A 133 -9.61 0.66 -1.76
N THR A 134 -9.68 1.89 -2.26
CA THR A 134 -10.83 2.38 -3.03
C THR A 134 -10.76 1.83 -4.45
N TRP A 135 -11.22 0.60 -4.64
CA TRP A 135 -11.07 -0.13 -5.90
C TRP A 135 -12.39 -0.56 -6.55
N MET A 136 -13.50 -0.07 -6.03
CA MET A 136 -14.80 -0.26 -6.65
C MET A 136 -15.55 1.07 -6.71
N TRP A 137 -15.96 1.45 -7.91
CA TRP A 137 -16.55 2.76 -8.18
C TRP A 137 -17.88 2.63 -8.89
N ASN A 138 -18.83 3.53 -8.57
CA ASN A 138 -20.09 3.66 -9.28
C ASN A 138 -19.82 4.08 -10.73
N ALA A 139 -20.16 3.22 -11.69
CA ALA A 139 -19.89 3.41 -13.11
C ALA A 139 -20.66 4.57 -13.76
N LYS A 140 -21.63 5.18 -13.06
CA LYS A 140 -22.43 6.32 -13.56
C LYS A 140 -21.81 7.69 -13.23
N LEU A 141 -20.69 7.69 -12.48
CA LEU A 141 -20.06 8.91 -12.01
C LEU A 141 -18.78 9.24 -12.78
N PRO A 142 -18.42 10.53 -12.90
CA PRO A 142 -17.30 10.98 -13.73
C PRO A 142 -15.95 10.85 -13.00
N TRP A 143 -15.54 9.64 -12.73
CA TRP A 143 -14.28 9.31 -12.11
C TRP A 143 -13.09 9.63 -13.00
N TYR A 144 -11.97 9.99 -12.40
CA TYR A 144 -10.68 10.14 -13.08
C TYR A 144 -9.54 9.89 -12.11
N PHE A 145 -8.38 9.53 -12.63
CA PHE A 145 -7.16 9.51 -11.84
C PHE A 145 -6.45 10.87 -11.96
N GLN A 146 -6.14 11.44 -10.79
CA GLN A 146 -5.23 12.59 -10.71
C GLN A 146 -3.78 12.05 -10.85
N HIS A 147 -2.87 12.89 -11.16
CA HIS A 147 -1.44 12.64 -11.18
C HIS A 147 -0.95 11.69 -12.28
N ASP A 148 0.03 12.16 -13.00
CA ASP A 148 0.66 11.43 -14.10
C ASP A 148 1.66 10.37 -13.63
N VAL A 149 1.89 10.25 -12.32
CA VAL A 149 2.95 9.44 -11.73
C VAL A 149 2.43 8.20 -11.00
N LYS A 150 3.36 7.39 -10.50
CA LYS A 150 3.17 6.04 -9.95
C LYS A 150 2.05 5.89 -8.92
N HIS A 151 1.82 6.88 -8.11
CA HIS A 151 0.80 6.83 -7.06
C HIS A 151 -0.41 7.66 -7.48
N GLU A 152 -1.16 7.07 -8.36
CA GLU A 152 -2.40 7.62 -8.87
C GLU A 152 -3.45 7.77 -7.76
N VAL A 153 -4.12 8.89 -7.72
CA VAL A 153 -5.24 9.15 -6.80
C VAL A 153 -6.52 9.18 -7.60
N ILE A 154 -7.45 8.29 -7.24
CA ILE A 154 -8.80 8.31 -7.79
C ILE A 154 -9.56 9.53 -7.27
N SER A 155 -10.29 10.19 -8.12
CA SER A 155 -11.05 11.41 -7.83
C SER A 155 -12.36 11.44 -8.57
N LEU A 156 -13.30 12.23 -8.06
CA LEU A 156 -14.63 12.41 -8.66
C LEU A 156 -14.83 13.88 -9.02
N ARG A 157 -14.96 14.16 -10.32
CA ARG A 157 -15.15 15.55 -10.81
C ARG A 157 -16.38 16.19 -10.19
N GLY A 158 -16.19 17.38 -9.62
CA GLY A 158 -17.26 18.15 -8.98
C GLY A 158 -17.62 17.70 -7.57
N ALA A 159 -16.87 16.78 -6.98
CA ALA A 159 -17.10 16.32 -5.61
C ALA A 159 -16.67 17.34 -4.53
N GLY A 160 -15.79 18.25 -4.87
CA GLY A 160 -15.29 19.28 -3.95
C GLY A 160 -14.16 20.11 -4.56
N PRO A 161 -13.60 21.05 -3.80
CA PRO A 161 -12.57 21.95 -4.31
C PRO A 161 -11.34 21.23 -4.88
N GLU A 162 -11.06 20.04 -4.37
CA GLU A 162 -9.93 19.21 -4.76
C GLU A 162 -10.35 17.91 -5.46
N ASP A 163 -11.63 17.79 -5.82
CA ASP A 163 -12.22 16.60 -6.43
C ASP A 163 -11.97 15.28 -5.68
N ASN A 164 -11.53 15.36 -4.42
CA ASN A 164 -11.20 14.19 -3.57
C ASN A 164 -12.26 13.93 -2.51
N ASN A 165 -13.24 14.82 -2.36
CA ASN A 165 -14.26 14.71 -1.33
C ASN A 165 -15.46 13.93 -1.85
N PHE A 166 -15.36 12.61 -1.82
CA PHE A 166 -16.42 11.69 -2.18
C PHE A 166 -16.69 10.66 -1.08
N GLN A 167 -17.92 10.15 -1.07
CA GLN A 167 -18.35 9.20 -0.06
C GLN A 167 -17.85 7.79 -0.37
N MET A 168 -17.11 7.22 0.56
CA MET A 168 -16.63 5.84 0.52
C MET A 168 -17.29 4.99 1.60
N VAL A 169 -17.60 3.76 1.27
CA VAL A 169 -18.13 2.76 2.20
C VAL A 169 -17.18 1.57 2.26
N ASN A 170 -16.81 1.14 3.45
CA ASN A 170 -15.98 -0.06 3.60
C ASN A 170 -16.84 -1.32 3.40
N LEU A 171 -16.43 -2.17 2.46
CA LEU A 171 -17.05 -3.49 2.33
C LEU A 171 -16.65 -4.41 3.49
N PRO A 172 -17.54 -5.31 3.91
CA PRO A 172 -17.18 -6.39 4.82
C PRO A 172 -16.03 -7.24 4.26
N ARG A 173 -15.22 -7.81 5.14
CA ARG A 173 -14.05 -8.65 4.76
C ARG A 173 -14.41 -9.87 3.91
N GLY A 174 -15.68 -10.24 3.87
CA GLY A 174 -16.20 -11.28 2.99
C GLY A 174 -16.05 -11.00 1.49
N PHE A 175 -15.72 -9.74 1.10
CA PHE A 175 -15.33 -9.35 -0.24
C PHE A 175 -13.96 -8.69 -0.17
N ARG A 176 -12.92 -9.40 -0.59
CA ARG A 176 -11.53 -8.95 -0.42
C ARG A 176 -10.63 -9.33 -1.58
N HIS A 177 -9.56 -8.58 -1.75
CA HIS A 177 -8.45 -8.93 -2.62
C HIS A 177 -7.34 -9.58 -1.80
N VAL A 178 -6.83 -10.71 -2.26
CA VAL A 178 -5.62 -11.35 -1.74
C VAL A 178 -4.49 -11.10 -2.74
N ILE A 179 -3.44 -10.43 -2.27
CA ILE A 179 -2.30 -10.01 -3.08
C ILE A 179 -1.16 -10.99 -2.84
N THR A 180 -0.65 -11.55 -3.91
CA THR A 180 0.40 -12.58 -3.84
C THR A 180 1.81 -12.02 -4.03
N ASN A 181 1.93 -10.77 -4.52
CA ASN A 181 3.20 -10.09 -4.81
C ASN A 181 4.14 -10.87 -5.76
N ASP A 182 3.60 -11.77 -6.57
CA ASP A 182 4.34 -12.55 -7.55
C ASP A 182 4.22 -12.01 -9.00
N GLY A 183 3.63 -10.85 -9.17
CA GLY A 183 3.64 -10.08 -10.41
C GLY A 183 5.08 -9.68 -10.80
N MET A 184 5.37 -9.70 -12.10
CA MET A 184 6.73 -9.48 -12.64
C MET A 184 7.38 -8.15 -12.24
N THR A 185 6.61 -7.17 -11.83
CA THR A 185 7.13 -5.82 -11.62
C THR A 185 7.84 -5.62 -10.29
N TRP A 186 7.66 -6.52 -9.31
CA TRP A 186 8.14 -6.29 -7.95
C TRP A 186 9.57 -6.73 -7.70
N SER A 187 10.05 -7.80 -8.31
CA SER A 187 11.29 -8.46 -7.89
C SER A 187 12.49 -8.32 -8.82
N THR A 188 12.32 -7.87 -10.07
CA THR A 188 13.37 -8.12 -11.07
C THR A 188 14.01 -6.90 -11.75
N ASN A 189 13.47 -5.69 -11.62
CA ASN A 189 13.91 -4.55 -12.45
C ASN A 189 14.23 -3.27 -11.69
N PHE A 190 14.75 -3.36 -10.46
CA PHE A 190 15.03 -2.14 -9.67
C PHE A 190 13.83 -1.18 -9.63
N LYS A 191 12.65 -1.75 -9.49
CA LYS A 191 11.40 -1.00 -9.59
C LYS A 191 11.36 0.21 -8.68
N PHE A 192 11.71 0.02 -7.41
CA PHE A 192 11.69 1.10 -6.44
C PHE A 192 12.64 2.23 -6.80
N LEU A 193 13.86 1.90 -7.25
CA LEU A 193 14.81 2.90 -7.72
C LEU A 193 14.30 3.63 -8.95
N ARG A 194 13.80 2.90 -9.93
CA ARG A 194 13.24 3.49 -11.14
C ARG A 194 12.09 4.43 -10.80
N ASP A 195 11.16 3.97 -9.97
CA ASP A 195 10.02 4.75 -9.53
C ASP A 195 10.43 6.00 -8.76
N ALA A 196 11.44 5.91 -7.90
CA ALA A 196 11.99 7.07 -7.20
C ALA A 196 12.60 8.09 -8.17
N LEU A 197 13.42 7.63 -9.13
CA LEU A 197 14.07 8.48 -10.12
C LEU A 197 13.05 9.11 -11.07
N GLU A 198 12.07 8.37 -11.54
CA GLU A 198 11.01 8.88 -12.42
C GLU A 198 10.16 9.94 -11.71
N LEU A 199 9.75 9.68 -10.46
CA LEU A 199 9.02 10.65 -9.64
C LEU A 199 9.85 11.90 -9.38
N GLU A 200 11.12 11.73 -9.00
CA GLU A 200 12.03 12.87 -8.76
C GLU A 200 12.22 13.70 -10.02
N ALA A 201 12.47 13.07 -11.16
CA ALA A 201 12.62 13.75 -12.43
C ALA A 201 11.35 14.50 -12.85
N ASP A 202 10.18 13.87 -12.76
CA ASP A 202 8.92 14.50 -13.14
C ASP A 202 8.55 15.65 -12.20
N GLN A 203 8.69 15.47 -10.90
CA GLN A 203 8.23 16.45 -9.91
C GLN A 203 9.24 17.56 -9.66
N VAL A 204 10.53 17.24 -9.53
CA VAL A 204 11.58 18.22 -9.24
C VAL A 204 11.95 19.00 -10.49
N CYS A 205 12.22 18.31 -11.61
CA CYS A 205 12.65 18.96 -12.85
C CYS A 205 11.51 19.75 -13.53
N SER A 206 10.27 19.30 -13.40
CA SER A 206 9.10 20.01 -13.93
C SER A 206 8.63 21.16 -13.04
N GLY A 207 9.14 21.25 -11.80
CA GLY A 207 8.69 22.24 -10.82
C GLY A 207 7.33 21.97 -10.17
N LYS A 208 6.69 20.87 -10.51
CA LYS A 208 5.35 20.46 -9.98
C LYS A 208 5.37 20.19 -8.47
N ILE A 209 6.51 19.85 -7.90
CA ILE A 209 6.65 19.52 -6.47
C ILE A 209 6.21 20.65 -5.52
N LYS A 210 6.08 21.86 -6.04
CA LYS A 210 5.59 23.00 -5.26
C LYS A 210 4.09 22.94 -5.00
N GLU A 211 3.37 22.13 -5.77
CA GLU A 211 1.90 22.12 -5.76
C GLU A 211 1.31 20.94 -4.98
N ASN A 212 2.11 19.89 -4.72
CA ASN A 212 1.59 18.68 -4.09
C ASN A 212 2.61 18.00 -3.17
N ASP A 213 2.34 18.06 -1.86
CA ASP A 213 3.18 17.43 -0.82
C ASP A 213 3.14 15.90 -0.87
N TYR A 214 2.08 15.33 -1.42
CA TYR A 214 1.93 13.90 -1.64
C TYR A 214 3.11 13.29 -2.43
N HIS A 215 3.61 13.99 -3.43
CA HIS A 215 4.77 13.52 -4.20
C HIS A 215 6.05 13.45 -3.38
N LEU A 216 6.26 14.37 -2.43
CA LEU A 216 7.42 14.33 -1.52
C LEU A 216 7.44 13.03 -0.71
N PHE A 217 6.27 12.65 -0.18
CA PHE A 217 6.14 11.39 0.56
C PHE A 217 6.52 10.19 -0.30
N TYR A 218 5.96 10.07 -1.51
CA TYR A 218 6.21 8.91 -2.35
C TYR A 218 7.61 8.85 -2.96
N ILE A 219 8.24 9.99 -3.23
CA ILE A 219 9.66 10.01 -3.61
C ILE A 219 10.50 9.45 -2.46
N GLY A 220 10.32 9.98 -1.25
CA GLY A 220 11.05 9.55 -0.08
C GLY A 220 10.82 8.08 0.26
N LYS A 221 9.56 7.63 0.19
CA LYS A 221 9.19 6.22 0.39
C LYS A 221 9.83 5.30 -0.65
N SER A 222 9.82 5.66 -1.92
CA SER A 222 10.43 4.83 -2.98
C SER A 222 11.95 4.71 -2.81
N TYR A 223 12.63 5.75 -2.33
CA TYR A 223 14.03 5.65 -1.95
C TYR A 223 14.23 4.78 -0.70
N ALA A 224 13.31 4.83 0.27
CA ALA A 224 13.35 3.94 1.41
C ALA A 224 13.25 2.47 0.98
N ASP A 225 12.29 2.14 0.16
CA ASP A 225 12.11 0.79 -0.40
C ASP A 225 13.36 0.34 -1.20
N THR A 226 14.11 1.29 -1.80
CA THR A 226 15.29 1.00 -2.60
C THR A 226 16.52 0.64 -1.74
N TYR A 227 16.88 1.46 -0.75
CA TYR A 227 18.08 1.17 0.03
C TYR A 227 17.93 -0.08 0.89
N ALA A 228 16.74 -0.43 1.14
CA ALA A 228 16.30 -1.50 1.97
C ALA A 228 16.15 -2.83 1.24
N ASP A 229 16.11 -2.82 -0.08
CA ASP A 229 16.02 -4.05 -0.88
C ASP A 229 17.29 -4.90 -0.70
N PRO A 230 17.20 -6.12 -0.12
CA PRO A 230 18.35 -7.00 0.07
C PRO A 230 18.99 -7.44 -1.25
N ASN A 231 18.27 -7.32 -2.36
CA ASN A 231 18.75 -7.64 -3.71
C ASN A 231 19.38 -6.44 -4.42
N PHE A 232 19.50 -5.30 -3.75
CA PHE A 232 20.06 -4.08 -4.34
C PHE A 232 21.56 -4.25 -4.64
N PRO A 233 21.98 -4.21 -5.93
CA PRO A 233 23.32 -4.66 -6.33
C PRO A 233 24.42 -3.60 -6.24
N PHE A 234 24.09 -2.33 -5.97
CA PHE A 234 25.04 -1.22 -6.15
C PHE A 234 25.90 -0.91 -4.93
N GLY A 235 25.82 -1.73 -3.88
CA GLY A 235 26.69 -1.60 -2.71
C GLY A 235 26.36 -0.44 -1.77
N LYS A 236 26.99 -0.44 -0.59
CA LYS A 236 26.67 0.42 0.54
C LYS A 236 26.65 1.93 0.24
N SER A 237 27.57 2.43 -0.60
CA SER A 237 27.65 3.88 -0.89
C SER A 237 26.39 4.41 -1.60
N HIS A 238 25.79 3.61 -2.47
CA HIS A 238 24.54 3.98 -3.14
C HIS A 238 23.35 3.85 -2.19
N SER A 239 23.33 2.82 -1.38
CA SER A 239 22.30 2.66 -0.35
C SER A 239 22.32 3.81 0.67
N ASP A 240 23.52 4.26 1.09
CA ASP A 240 23.65 5.44 1.95
C ASP A 240 23.17 6.73 1.25
N GLU A 241 23.36 6.88 -0.05
CA GLU A 241 22.82 8.00 -0.82
C GLU A 241 21.29 7.98 -0.85
N TYR A 242 20.69 6.82 -1.08
CA TYR A 242 19.23 6.71 -1.11
C TYR A 242 18.61 6.86 0.29
N ALA A 243 19.28 6.41 1.34
CA ALA A 243 18.88 6.69 2.70
C ALA A 243 18.88 8.22 2.99
N ARG A 244 19.89 8.96 2.52
CA ARG A 244 19.91 10.43 2.62
C ARG A 244 18.79 11.09 1.83
N ARG A 245 18.46 10.60 0.63
CA ARG A 245 17.34 11.11 -0.17
C ARG A 245 15.99 10.82 0.51
N THR A 246 15.83 9.64 1.12
CA THR A 246 14.67 9.34 1.97
C THR A 246 14.47 10.40 3.02
N ILE A 247 15.50 10.68 3.83
CA ILE A 247 15.44 11.71 4.87
C ILE A 247 15.09 13.07 4.27
N TYR A 248 15.79 13.49 3.20
CA TYR A 248 15.56 14.77 2.56
C TYR A 248 14.11 14.99 2.14
N TYR A 249 13.53 14.06 1.39
CA TYR A 249 12.16 14.22 0.88
C TYR A 249 11.09 14.10 1.96
N LEU A 250 11.25 13.17 2.90
CA LEU A 250 10.28 12.98 3.97
C LEU A 250 10.33 14.09 5.01
N GLU A 251 11.52 14.65 5.33
CA GLU A 251 11.62 15.86 6.17
C GLU A 251 10.88 17.02 5.52
N HIS A 252 11.05 17.24 4.21
CA HIS A 252 10.32 18.29 3.51
C HIS A 252 8.81 18.07 3.51
N TYR A 253 8.37 16.82 3.39
CA TYR A 253 6.95 16.49 3.50
C TYR A 253 6.40 16.86 4.87
N VAL A 254 7.05 16.41 5.93
CA VAL A 254 6.62 16.68 7.31
C VAL A 254 6.65 18.18 7.62
N GLN A 255 7.71 18.90 7.22
CA GLN A 255 7.84 20.34 7.45
C GLN A 255 6.76 21.17 6.77
N ARG A 256 6.30 20.77 5.59
CA ARG A 256 5.21 21.47 4.89
C ARG A 256 3.85 21.24 5.53
N GLY A 257 3.54 19.98 5.88
CA GLY A 257 2.29 19.62 6.56
C GLY A 257 2.23 20.16 7.99
N TYR A 258 3.38 20.22 8.65
CA TYR A 258 3.54 20.59 10.06
C TYR A 258 4.66 21.61 10.25
N PRO A 259 4.49 22.89 9.86
CA PRO A 259 5.56 23.90 9.96
C PRO A 259 6.14 24.07 11.36
N ASN A 260 5.39 23.70 12.40
CA ASN A 260 5.79 23.78 13.81
C ASN A 260 5.87 22.38 14.46
N TYR A 261 6.16 21.35 13.68
CA TYR A 261 6.13 19.97 14.16
C TYR A 261 7.10 19.70 15.32
N LEU A 262 8.19 20.44 15.41
CA LEU A 262 9.13 20.36 16.55
C LEU A 262 8.60 20.99 17.84
N ASP A 263 7.55 21.80 17.77
CA ASP A 263 6.97 22.46 18.95
C ASP A 263 6.06 21.55 19.78
N HIS A 264 5.49 20.50 19.20
CA HIS A 264 4.58 19.50 19.78
C HIS A 264 3.48 20.08 20.71
N LYS A 265 3.13 21.35 20.51
CA LYS A 265 2.20 22.08 21.40
C LYS A 265 0.73 21.71 21.21
N GLN A 266 0.42 21.14 20.07
CA GLN A 266 -0.92 20.62 19.80
C GLN A 266 -0.79 19.23 19.17
N PRO A 267 -1.58 18.25 19.63
CA PRO A 267 -1.60 16.96 18.96
C PRO A 267 -2.04 17.18 17.51
N PRO A 268 -1.35 16.62 16.53
CA PRO A 268 -1.81 16.65 15.16
C PRO A 268 -3.18 16.01 15.11
N LYS A 269 -3.99 16.45 14.16
CA LYS A 269 -5.02 15.55 13.66
C LYS A 269 -4.26 14.33 13.17
N TRP A 270 -4.56 13.17 13.72
CA TRP A 270 -4.09 11.88 13.33
C TRP A 270 -3.62 11.85 11.87
N ASP A 271 -2.33 11.71 11.66
CA ASP A 271 -1.73 11.70 10.33
C ASP A 271 -0.77 10.52 10.20
N GLU A 272 -1.25 9.49 9.51
CA GLU A 272 -0.48 8.30 9.26
C GLU A 272 0.67 8.50 8.29
N MET A 273 0.50 9.34 7.29
CA MET A 273 1.57 9.61 6.34
C MET A 273 2.72 10.36 7.01
N ALA A 274 2.42 11.31 7.91
CA ALA A 274 3.44 11.96 8.73
C ALA A 274 4.10 10.97 9.68
N TYR A 275 3.32 10.11 10.36
CA TYR A 275 3.85 9.03 11.18
C TYR A 275 4.83 8.14 10.39
N PHE A 276 4.39 7.63 9.25
CA PHE A 276 5.22 6.79 8.40
C PHE A 276 6.48 7.50 7.91
N SER A 277 6.35 8.76 7.55
CA SER A 277 7.50 9.57 7.15
C SER A 277 8.56 9.60 8.24
N ILE A 278 8.15 9.87 9.47
CA ILE A 278 9.08 9.94 10.62
C ILE A 278 9.68 8.56 10.94
N VAL A 279 8.90 7.48 10.86
CA VAL A 279 9.42 6.11 11.03
C VAL A 279 10.46 5.77 9.97
N LEU A 280 10.20 6.09 8.70
CA LEU A 280 11.15 5.85 7.61
C LEU A 280 12.42 6.71 7.73
N ILE A 281 12.30 7.96 8.20
CA ILE A 281 13.46 8.80 8.53
C ILE A 281 14.29 8.14 9.65
N GLY A 282 13.66 7.66 10.71
CA GLY A 282 14.33 6.91 11.79
C GLY A 282 15.02 5.66 11.29
N SER A 283 14.37 4.89 10.42
CA SER A 283 14.94 3.70 9.78
C SER A 283 16.16 4.04 8.92
N ALA A 284 16.09 5.12 8.13
CA ALA A 284 17.20 5.57 7.30
C ALA A 284 18.41 6.00 8.15
N HIS A 285 18.20 6.72 9.27
CA HIS A 285 19.26 7.05 10.21
C HIS A 285 19.88 5.80 10.83
N ARG A 286 19.06 4.82 11.25
CA ARG A 286 19.53 3.53 11.76
C ARG A 286 20.41 2.81 10.74
N PHE A 287 19.95 2.73 9.49
CA PHE A 287 20.69 2.11 8.38
C PHE A 287 22.08 2.73 8.18
N MET A 288 22.18 4.04 8.28
CA MET A 288 23.46 4.78 8.19
C MET A 288 24.31 4.71 9.47
N GLY A 289 23.83 4.08 10.55
CA GLY A 289 24.52 3.99 11.83
C GLY A 289 24.36 5.21 12.75
N ASN A 290 23.48 6.14 12.41
CA ASN A 290 23.16 7.33 13.22
C ASN A 290 22.12 7.00 14.30
N ILE A 291 22.50 6.15 15.25
CA ILE A 291 21.55 5.50 16.18
C ILE A 291 20.80 6.51 17.07
N GLU A 292 21.47 7.56 17.56
CA GLU A 292 20.82 8.59 18.38
C GLU A 292 19.69 9.29 17.63
N PHE A 293 19.97 9.75 16.39
CA PHE A 293 18.95 10.38 15.53
C PHE A 293 17.83 9.41 15.17
N ALA A 294 18.16 8.12 14.93
CA ALA A 294 17.15 7.11 14.67
C ALA A 294 16.17 6.99 15.84
N MET A 295 16.68 6.91 17.06
CA MET A 295 15.85 6.81 18.28
C MET A 295 15.00 8.05 18.49
N GLU A 296 15.57 9.25 18.32
CA GLU A 296 14.83 10.51 18.44
C GLU A 296 13.62 10.52 17.50
N ARG A 297 13.83 10.17 16.22
CA ARG A 297 12.75 10.14 15.21
C ARG A 297 11.71 9.07 15.50
N LEU A 298 12.13 7.89 15.89
CA LEU A 298 11.19 6.80 16.23
C LEU A 298 10.33 7.15 17.45
N ILE A 299 10.89 7.78 18.47
CA ILE A 299 10.12 8.25 19.63
C ILE A 299 9.16 9.39 19.22
N GLU A 300 9.62 10.32 18.39
CA GLU A 300 8.80 11.42 17.89
C GLU A 300 7.58 10.93 17.10
N SER A 301 7.73 9.84 16.33
CA SER A 301 6.65 9.33 15.47
C SER A 301 5.38 8.98 16.25
N GLU A 302 5.50 8.55 17.50
CA GLU A 302 4.36 8.23 18.37
C GLU A 302 3.43 9.44 18.58
N TRP A 303 3.96 10.66 18.51
CA TRP A 303 3.15 11.87 18.65
C TRP A 303 2.15 12.05 17.49
N TYR A 304 2.50 11.59 16.28
CA TYR A 304 1.61 11.65 15.10
C TYR A 304 0.55 10.55 15.07
N CYS A 305 0.87 9.37 15.59
CA CYS A 305 -0.06 8.26 15.64
C CYS A 305 0.24 7.33 16.84
N PRO A 306 -0.27 7.65 18.04
CA PRO A 306 0.12 6.98 19.29
C PRO A 306 -0.31 5.51 19.39
N PHE A 307 -1.17 5.05 18.49
CA PHE A 307 -1.67 3.67 18.50
C PHE A 307 -0.92 2.73 17.55
N ARG A 308 -0.06 3.28 16.70
CA ARG A 308 0.78 2.47 15.81
C ARG A 308 1.99 1.91 16.57
N ASN A 309 2.52 0.79 16.09
CA ASN A 309 3.53 0.02 16.82
C ASN A 309 4.86 -0.14 16.07
N GLU A 310 4.95 0.27 14.80
CA GLU A 310 6.15 0.08 13.99
C GLU A 310 7.39 0.70 14.64
N HIS A 311 7.27 1.90 15.17
CA HIS A 311 8.37 2.58 15.87
C HIS A 311 8.84 1.81 17.11
N LEU A 312 7.93 1.14 17.83
CA LEU A 312 8.30 0.34 19.01
C LEU A 312 9.11 -0.91 18.63
N VAL A 313 8.81 -1.52 17.48
CA VAL A 313 9.60 -2.64 16.97
C VAL A 313 11.03 -2.20 16.68
N PHE A 314 11.19 -1.11 15.93
CA PHE A 314 12.52 -0.58 15.62
C PHE A 314 13.28 -0.13 16.86
N LEU A 315 12.60 0.49 17.85
CA LEU A 315 13.22 0.86 19.12
C LEU A 315 13.67 -0.37 19.92
N ALA A 316 12.85 -1.43 20.00
CA ALA A 316 13.20 -2.66 20.68
C ALA A 316 14.45 -3.31 20.07
N GLU A 317 14.54 -3.38 18.73
CA GLU A 317 15.71 -3.87 18.02
C GLU A 317 16.96 -3.01 18.25
N ILE A 318 16.80 -1.67 18.32
CA ILE A 318 17.91 -0.78 18.61
C ILE A 318 18.39 -1.01 20.06
N TYR A 319 17.49 -1.11 21.03
CA TYR A 319 17.85 -1.38 22.41
C TYR A 319 18.55 -2.74 22.57
N GLU A 320 18.11 -3.77 21.84
CA GLU A 320 18.80 -5.05 21.79
C GLU A 320 20.24 -4.91 21.26
N GLN A 321 20.40 -4.18 20.15
CA GLN A 321 21.71 -3.93 19.53
C GLN A 321 22.65 -3.16 20.48
N LEU A 322 22.11 -2.27 21.29
CA LEU A 322 22.87 -1.49 22.28
C LEU A 322 23.13 -2.26 23.58
N GLY A 323 22.48 -3.43 23.78
CA GLY A 323 22.54 -4.18 25.04
C GLY A 323 21.73 -3.56 26.17
N ASP A 324 20.85 -2.60 25.88
CA ASP A 324 19.93 -1.98 26.84
C ASP A 324 18.64 -2.83 26.97
N TYR A 325 18.82 -3.99 27.58
CA TYR A 325 17.77 -5.01 27.67
C TYR A 325 16.60 -4.58 28.55
N GLU A 326 16.81 -3.67 29.51
CA GLU A 326 15.74 -3.10 30.33
C GLU A 326 14.77 -2.31 29.47
N LYS A 327 15.29 -1.36 28.68
CA LYS A 327 14.44 -0.59 27.76
C LYS A 327 13.84 -1.42 26.63
N MET A 328 14.57 -2.44 26.14
CA MET A 328 14.02 -3.41 25.21
C MET A 328 12.80 -4.11 25.80
N TYR A 329 12.89 -4.56 27.07
CA TYR A 329 11.78 -5.23 27.74
C TYR A 329 10.59 -4.31 27.95
N GLU A 330 10.81 -3.10 28.46
CA GLU A 330 9.77 -2.08 28.62
C GLU A 330 9.07 -1.75 27.28
N THR A 331 9.83 -1.61 26.22
CA THR A 331 9.30 -1.34 24.87
C THR A 331 8.46 -2.51 24.34
N THR A 332 8.95 -3.73 24.53
CA THR A 332 8.21 -4.93 24.09
C THR A 332 6.97 -5.22 24.93
N LEU A 333 6.93 -4.86 26.21
CA LEU A 333 5.71 -4.90 27.02
C LEU A 333 4.60 -4.04 26.42
N ARG A 334 4.93 -2.88 25.87
CA ARG A 334 3.96 -2.01 25.18
C ARG A 334 3.45 -2.65 23.88
N LEU A 335 4.30 -3.43 23.19
CA LEU A 335 3.92 -4.16 21.98
C LEU A 335 2.96 -5.31 22.27
N VAL A 336 3.13 -6.01 23.40
CA VAL A 336 2.31 -7.16 23.78
C VAL A 336 1.11 -6.80 24.67
N ASP A 337 0.90 -5.53 24.96
CA ASP A 337 -0.21 -5.05 25.78
C ASP A 337 -1.56 -5.27 25.06
N PRO A 338 -2.45 -6.14 25.57
CA PRO A 338 -3.75 -6.38 24.96
C PRO A 338 -4.70 -5.18 25.02
N GLU A 339 -4.43 -4.20 25.89
CA GLU A 339 -5.22 -2.97 26.01
C GLU A 339 -4.78 -1.91 24.99
N ARG A 340 -3.62 -2.05 24.39
CA ARG A 340 -3.15 -1.19 23.30
C ARG A 340 -3.87 -1.56 21.99
N LYS A 341 -5.16 -1.26 21.93
CA LYS A 341 -6.01 -1.55 20.77
C LYS A 341 -6.02 -0.39 19.80
N ASN A 342 -6.09 -0.72 18.53
CA ASN A 342 -6.49 0.23 17.52
C ASN A 342 -7.90 0.74 17.85
N PRO A 343 -8.10 2.05 18.11
CA PRO A 343 -9.42 2.61 18.42
C PRO A 343 -10.36 2.61 17.21
N PHE A 344 -9.84 2.28 16.02
CA PHE A 344 -10.58 2.20 14.78
C PHE A 344 -10.40 0.82 14.14
N PRO A 345 -11.09 -0.21 14.62
CA PRO A 345 -10.94 -1.60 14.16
C PRO A 345 -11.20 -1.78 12.65
N ASP A 346 -11.90 -0.83 12.03
CA ASP A 346 -12.22 -0.84 10.60
C ASP A 346 -11.23 -0.02 9.76
N TRP A 347 -10.24 0.62 10.39
CA TRP A 347 -9.27 1.47 9.72
C TRP A 347 -7.87 0.85 9.73
N TYR A 348 -7.29 0.80 8.59
CA TYR A 348 -5.91 0.88 8.17
C TYR A 348 -4.81 0.54 9.10
N PHE A 349 -4.93 -0.20 10.09
CA PHE A 349 -3.83 -0.36 10.91
C PHE A 349 -3.33 -1.71 11.00
N LEU A 350 -2.46 -1.83 10.32
CA LEU A 350 -2.01 -2.65 9.89
C LEU A 350 -1.01 -3.57 10.22
N ILE A 351 0.04 -3.43 10.32
CA ILE A 351 1.12 -4.37 10.28
C ILE A 351 1.37 -5.04 11.64
N PHE A 352 0.96 -4.41 12.76
CA PHE A 352 1.39 -4.92 14.04
C PHE A 352 0.32 -5.17 15.10
N THR A 353 -0.87 -4.66 14.96
CA THR A 353 -1.90 -4.89 15.99
C THR A 353 -2.86 -6.03 15.71
N ASN A 354 -3.13 -6.33 14.44
CA ASN A 354 -3.95 -7.49 14.05
C ASN A 354 -3.12 -8.64 13.48
N ALA A 355 -2.03 -8.35 12.80
CA ALA A 355 -1.02 -9.34 12.43
C ALA A 355 -0.35 -10.02 13.62
N TYR A 356 -0.54 -9.47 14.78
CA TYR A 356 -0.15 -10.02 16.03
C TYR A 356 -0.72 -11.40 16.31
N HIS A 357 -1.93 -11.68 15.84
CA HIS A 357 -2.55 -12.99 15.94
C HIS A 357 -2.25 -13.91 14.76
N ASP A 358 -1.94 -13.36 13.60
CA ASP A 358 -1.76 -14.13 12.37
C ASP A 358 -0.31 -14.24 11.89
N THR A 359 0.54 -13.25 12.19
CA THR A 359 2.00 -13.33 12.00
C THR A 359 2.74 -13.44 13.32
N GLY A 360 2.06 -13.72 14.36
CA GLY A 360 2.31 -13.91 15.79
C GLY A 360 3.73 -13.97 16.28
N ASP A 361 4.64 -14.20 15.38
CA ASP A 361 5.92 -14.71 15.77
C ASP A 361 6.92 -13.60 16.09
N TYR A 362 7.03 -12.52 15.30
CA TYR A 362 8.18 -11.63 15.48
C TYR A 362 8.11 -10.73 16.72
N VAL A 363 6.98 -10.10 16.98
CA VAL A 363 6.81 -9.24 18.16
C VAL A 363 6.90 -10.08 19.45
N TRP A 364 6.28 -11.25 19.46
CA TRP A 364 6.42 -12.20 20.54
C TRP A 364 7.86 -12.71 20.68
N VAL A 365 8.54 -13.01 19.58
CA VAL A 365 9.95 -13.37 19.57
C VAL A 365 10.81 -12.26 20.17
N LEU A 366 10.57 -10.99 19.81
CA LEU A 366 11.25 -9.85 20.42
C LEU A 366 11.01 -9.78 21.93
N HIS A 367 9.75 -9.95 22.36
CA HIS A 367 9.39 -9.91 23.76
C HIS A 367 10.02 -11.07 24.55
N GLU A 368 9.94 -12.28 24.04
CA GLU A 368 10.57 -13.46 24.69
C GLU A 368 12.10 -13.35 24.71
N ARG A 369 12.71 -12.77 23.67
CA ARG A 369 14.15 -12.44 23.68
C ARG A 369 14.48 -11.42 24.77
N ALA A 370 13.67 -10.36 24.90
CA ALA A 370 13.83 -9.38 25.97
C ALA A 370 13.72 -10.04 27.37
N LYS A 371 12.72 -10.89 27.59
CA LYS A 371 12.58 -11.66 28.83
C LYS A 371 13.80 -12.54 29.11
N THR A 372 14.31 -13.21 28.10
CA THR A 372 15.51 -14.05 28.22
C THR A 372 16.72 -13.24 28.68
N HIS A 373 16.96 -12.07 28.06
CA HIS A 373 18.04 -11.17 28.46
C HIS A 373 17.87 -10.63 29.88
N MET A 374 16.65 -10.45 30.33
CA MET A 374 16.33 -10.03 31.71
C MET A 374 16.34 -11.19 32.73
N GLY A 375 16.57 -12.43 32.28
CA GLY A 375 16.48 -13.62 33.13
C GLY A 375 15.05 -13.96 33.58
N LEU A 376 14.05 -13.49 32.84
CA LEU A 376 12.62 -13.70 33.14
C LEU A 376 11.97 -14.80 32.28
N GLY A 377 12.70 -15.44 31.39
CA GLY A 377 12.19 -16.44 30.46
C GLY A 377 13.20 -17.52 30.08
N GLU A 378 12.71 -18.57 29.42
CA GLU A 378 13.57 -19.62 28.85
C GLU A 378 14.28 -19.11 27.59
N PRO A 379 15.49 -19.62 27.26
CA PRO A 379 16.22 -19.19 26.06
C PRO A 379 15.41 -19.41 24.76
N VAL A 380 15.21 -18.35 23.99
CA VAL A 380 14.57 -18.43 22.68
C VAL A 380 15.58 -18.77 21.61
N THR A 381 15.38 -19.90 20.94
CA THR A 381 16.31 -20.43 19.91
C THR A 381 15.96 -20.01 18.48
N THR A 382 14.87 -19.29 18.27
CA THR A 382 14.42 -18.89 16.93
C THR A 382 14.91 -17.49 16.55
N HIS A 383 15.67 -17.43 15.47
CA HIS A 383 16.03 -16.18 14.80
C HIS A 383 14.92 -15.85 13.76
N GLY A 384 13.82 -15.26 14.20
CA GLY A 384 12.88 -14.62 13.28
C GLY A 384 13.44 -13.26 12.84
N SER A 385 13.55 -13.04 11.55
CA SER A 385 13.73 -11.70 10.99
C SER A 385 12.36 -11.16 10.61
N PHE A 386 12.17 -9.86 10.80
CA PHE A 386 10.95 -9.16 10.43
C PHE A 386 10.72 -9.28 8.91
N PRO A 387 9.60 -9.83 8.42
CA PRO A 387 9.34 -9.85 7.00
C PRO A 387 8.89 -8.45 6.53
N GLY A 388 9.80 -7.74 5.86
CA GLY A 388 9.40 -6.77 4.86
C GLY A 388 8.82 -5.44 5.32
N VAL A 389 9.33 -4.84 6.39
CA VAL A 389 9.35 -3.39 6.52
C VAL A 389 10.79 -2.94 6.56
N VAL A 390 11.27 -2.69 5.42
CA VAL A 390 12.39 -1.83 5.22
C VAL A 390 11.89 -0.62 4.49
#